data_d246f2de2263ed9fbeb6e824138a40f7
#
_entry.id   d246f2de2263ed9fbeb6e824138a40f7
#
_cell.length_a   1.000
_cell.length_b   1.000
_cell.length_c   1.000
_cell.angle_alpha   90.00
_cell.angle_beta   90.00
_cell.angle_gamma   90.00
#
_symmetry.space_group_name_H-M   'P 1'
#
loop_
_entity.id
_entity.type
_entity.pdbx_description
1 polymer ?
#
loop_
_entity_poly.entity_id
_entity_poly.type
_entity_poly.pdbx_seq_one_letter_code
_entity_poly.pdbx_strand_id
1 'polypeptide(L)'
;MSPATVTAPKRPKTKTAPTPRPGGFAGNLLRVDLTRRTCRAEPWAPETMRELLGGVGLGAMILYRETATKGGKGNVTWDHPDNRLVLGTGPLAGLPVWGTGGLTVCTIGPGTNGPTSTQANGFFGTNLKYCGYDAIIIQGQSKDWVYLYINDDVVELRDAKPLLGLDTWETQNTLYRETGLAGHQLSVYSIGPAGENLVRFAAIQGDFGHVASKNGCGAVMGKKRLKAVAIVKGTKALRAADSR
;
A
#
# COMPACT_ATOMS: atom_id res chain seq x y z
N MET A 1 -28.39 34.07 24.90
CA MET A 1 -27.28 34.49 24.03
C MET A 1 -26.90 33.26 23.18
N SER A 2 -27.29 33.26 21.91
CA SER A 2 -26.95 32.21 20.94
C SER A 2 -25.50 32.32 20.49
N PRO A 3 -24.76 31.21 20.32
CA PRO A 3 -23.38 31.27 19.82
C PRO A 3 -23.36 31.57 18.32
N ALA A 4 -22.48 32.50 17.94
CA ALA A 4 -22.30 32.96 16.55
C ALA A 4 -21.69 31.80 15.69
N THR A 5 -22.37 31.51 14.59
CA THR A 5 -21.92 30.58 13.57
C THR A 5 -20.82 31.24 12.72
N VAL A 6 -19.60 30.76 12.84
CA VAL A 6 -18.47 31.17 11.96
C VAL A 6 -18.62 30.50 10.62
N THR A 7 -19.02 31.25 9.60
CA THR A 7 -19.02 30.81 8.21
C THR A 7 -17.62 30.87 7.64
N ALA A 8 -17.11 29.71 7.19
CA ALA A 8 -15.82 29.61 6.49
C ALA A 8 -15.86 30.42 5.18
N PRO A 9 -14.76 31.12 4.82
CA PRO A 9 -14.72 31.95 3.60
C PRO A 9 -14.86 31.02 2.36
N LYS A 10 -15.78 31.42 1.45
CA LYS A 10 -15.95 30.77 0.14
C LYS A 10 -14.66 30.96 -0.67
N ARG A 11 -13.97 29.85 -0.98
CA ARG A 11 -12.86 29.85 -1.95
C ARG A 11 -13.36 30.36 -3.30
N PRO A 12 -12.63 31.29 -3.97
CA PRO A 12 -12.95 31.69 -5.31
C PRO A 12 -12.85 30.50 -6.26
N LYS A 13 -13.89 30.24 -7.02
CA LYS A 13 -13.92 29.23 -8.09
C LYS A 13 -13.20 29.80 -9.33
N THR A 14 -11.88 29.78 -9.33
CA THR A 14 -11.13 29.90 -10.56
C THR A 14 -11.26 28.59 -11.34
N LYS A 15 -11.93 28.62 -12.48
CA LYS A 15 -11.98 27.54 -13.48
C LYS A 15 -10.62 27.50 -14.18
N THR A 16 -9.58 27.06 -13.49
CA THR A 16 -8.34 26.63 -14.15
C THR A 16 -8.61 25.26 -14.75
N ALA A 17 -8.20 25.04 -16.00
CA ALA A 17 -8.24 23.74 -16.61
C ALA A 17 -7.54 22.71 -15.68
N PRO A 18 -8.06 21.49 -15.54
CA PRO A 18 -7.48 20.53 -14.62
C PRO A 18 -6.04 20.25 -15.03
N THR A 19 -5.12 20.34 -14.06
CA THR A 19 -3.69 20.04 -14.28
C THR A 19 -3.56 18.62 -14.84
N PRO A 20 -2.90 18.43 -15.99
CA PRO A 20 -2.79 17.11 -16.57
C PRO A 20 -1.95 16.19 -15.65
N ARG A 21 -2.36 14.93 -15.55
CA ARG A 21 -1.64 13.91 -14.79
C ARG A 21 -0.21 13.78 -15.33
N PRO A 22 0.82 13.88 -14.46
CA PRO A 22 2.21 13.68 -14.89
C PRO A 22 2.45 12.25 -15.40
N GLY A 23 3.41 12.07 -16.30
CA GLY A 23 3.82 10.75 -16.75
C GLY A 23 4.40 9.91 -15.60
N GLY A 24 4.33 8.59 -15.75
CA GLY A 24 4.81 7.64 -14.75
C GLY A 24 3.83 7.36 -13.58
N PHE A 25 2.72 8.08 -13.51
CA PHE A 25 1.69 7.84 -12.48
C PHE A 25 0.46 7.15 -13.05
N ALA A 26 -0.08 6.20 -12.29
CA ALA A 26 -1.36 5.56 -12.59
C ALA A 26 -2.53 6.49 -12.26
N GLY A 27 -2.37 7.34 -11.26
CA GLY A 27 -3.30 8.40 -10.90
C GLY A 27 -4.30 8.06 -9.81
N ASN A 28 -4.29 6.82 -9.31
CA ASN A 28 -5.15 6.38 -8.22
C ASN A 28 -4.35 5.75 -7.08
N LEU A 29 -4.88 5.89 -5.88
CA LEU A 29 -4.50 5.14 -4.69
C LEU A 29 -5.58 4.09 -4.43
N LEU A 30 -5.20 2.90 -3.99
CA LEU A 30 -6.14 1.88 -3.56
C LEU A 30 -6.29 1.94 -2.04
N ARG A 31 -7.46 2.35 -1.56
CA ARG A 31 -7.75 2.29 -0.13
C ARG A 31 -8.46 1.00 0.24
N VAL A 32 -7.89 0.30 1.21
CA VAL A 32 -8.41 -0.98 1.74
C VAL A 32 -8.74 -0.81 3.21
N ASP A 33 -10.01 -0.95 3.56
CA ASP A 33 -10.48 -0.98 4.95
C ASP A 33 -10.76 -2.42 5.36
N LEU A 34 -9.87 -2.99 6.16
CA LEU A 34 -9.95 -4.38 6.59
C LEU A 34 -11.11 -4.63 7.56
N THR A 35 -11.48 -3.62 8.37
CA THR A 35 -12.58 -3.73 9.32
C THR A 35 -13.93 -3.76 8.60
N ARG A 36 -14.11 -2.90 7.60
CA ARG A 36 -15.33 -2.82 6.80
C ARG A 36 -15.33 -3.77 5.62
N ARG A 37 -14.20 -4.40 5.31
CA ARG A 37 -13.98 -5.25 4.13
C ARG A 37 -14.30 -4.53 2.82
N THR A 38 -13.86 -3.28 2.69
CA THR A 38 -14.10 -2.46 1.50
C THR A 38 -12.78 -2.07 0.82
N CYS A 39 -12.81 -2.09 -0.51
CA CYS A 39 -11.71 -1.64 -1.36
C CYS A 39 -12.24 -0.56 -2.31
N ARG A 40 -11.52 0.57 -2.43
CA ARG A 40 -11.93 1.66 -3.32
C ARG A 40 -10.73 2.35 -3.93
N ALA A 41 -10.85 2.74 -5.19
CA ALA A 41 -9.90 3.62 -5.84
C ALA A 41 -10.14 5.08 -5.40
N GLU A 42 -9.07 5.78 -5.07
CA GLU A 42 -9.10 7.21 -4.71
C GLU A 42 -8.15 7.96 -5.66
N PRO A 43 -8.66 8.88 -6.51
CA PRO A 43 -7.77 9.70 -7.31
C PRO A 43 -6.95 10.63 -6.40
N TRP A 44 -5.69 10.85 -6.77
CA TRP A 44 -4.87 11.83 -6.08
C TRP A 44 -4.42 12.95 -7.03
N ALA A 45 -4.26 14.17 -6.47
CA ALA A 45 -4.08 15.36 -7.26
C ALA A 45 -2.72 15.35 -7.98
N PRO A 46 -2.64 15.80 -9.26
CA PRO A 46 -1.39 15.90 -10.01
C PRO A 46 -0.32 16.74 -9.33
N GLU A 47 -0.71 17.78 -8.59
CA GLU A 47 0.19 18.61 -7.80
C GLU A 47 0.86 17.79 -6.70
N THR A 48 0.09 17.02 -5.96
CA THR A 48 0.59 16.12 -4.89
C THR A 48 1.50 15.03 -5.48
N MET A 49 1.21 14.52 -6.68
CA MET A 49 2.08 13.58 -7.39
C MET A 49 3.48 14.17 -7.62
N ARG A 50 3.55 15.45 -8.06
CA ARG A 50 4.82 16.14 -8.30
C ARG A 50 5.59 16.46 -7.03
N GLU A 51 4.90 16.83 -5.97
CA GLU A 51 5.50 17.17 -4.68
C GLU A 51 6.08 15.95 -3.96
N LEU A 52 5.35 14.83 -3.97
CA LEU A 52 5.67 13.66 -3.15
C LEU A 52 6.32 12.51 -3.92
N LEU A 53 6.19 12.48 -5.23
CA LEU A 53 6.72 11.45 -6.14
C LEU A 53 6.23 10.01 -5.89
N GLY A 54 5.49 9.75 -4.83
CA GLY A 54 5.06 8.41 -4.40
C GLY A 54 5.98 7.83 -3.30
N GLY A 55 6.01 6.50 -3.17
CA GLY A 55 6.88 5.79 -2.23
C GLY A 55 6.88 6.38 -0.82
N VAL A 56 8.06 6.74 -0.31
CA VAL A 56 8.23 7.29 1.05
C VAL A 56 7.54 8.63 1.23
N GLY A 57 7.62 9.54 0.24
CA GLY A 57 7.01 10.87 0.34
C GLY A 57 5.49 10.78 0.51
N LEU A 58 4.83 9.97 -0.31
CA LEU A 58 3.39 9.71 -0.19
C LEU A 58 3.05 9.03 1.14
N GLY A 59 3.81 7.99 1.53
CA GLY A 59 3.61 7.27 2.77
C GLY A 59 3.73 8.15 4.00
N ALA A 60 4.75 9.01 4.06
CA ALA A 60 4.95 9.96 5.15
C ALA A 60 3.80 10.96 5.27
N MET A 61 3.34 11.50 4.13
CA MET A 61 2.19 12.41 4.11
C MET A 61 0.92 11.75 4.63
N ILE A 62 0.64 10.51 4.21
CA ILE A 62 -0.53 9.75 4.68
C ILE A 62 -0.44 9.49 6.18
N LEU A 63 0.71 9.02 6.67
CA LEU A 63 0.92 8.82 8.10
C LEU A 63 0.73 10.11 8.88
N TYR A 64 1.33 11.21 8.44
CA TYR A 64 1.17 12.52 9.09
C TYR A 64 -0.30 12.95 9.14
N ARG A 65 -1.00 12.92 8.01
CA ARG A 65 -2.39 13.40 7.92
C ARG A 65 -3.40 12.50 8.64
N GLU A 66 -3.15 11.19 8.67
CA GLU A 66 -4.17 10.24 9.12
C GLU A 66 -3.88 9.62 10.49
N THR A 67 -2.64 9.69 10.99
CA THR A 67 -2.29 9.15 12.30
C THR A 67 -1.89 10.21 13.31
N ALA A 68 -1.22 11.30 12.90
CA ALA A 68 -0.75 12.34 13.80
C ALA A 68 -1.79 13.42 14.09
N THR A 69 -2.68 13.74 13.14
CA THR A 69 -3.55 14.93 13.20
C THR A 69 -5.00 14.66 13.58
N LYS A 70 -5.43 13.41 13.73
CA LYS A 70 -6.82 13.11 14.09
C LYS A 70 -7.13 13.48 15.56
N GLY A 71 -7.54 14.72 15.74
CA GLY A 71 -8.27 15.17 16.94
C GLY A 71 -7.46 15.23 18.24
N GLY A 72 -6.17 15.54 18.19
CA GLY A 72 -5.37 15.70 19.42
C GLY A 72 -5.16 14.42 20.23
N LYS A 73 -5.62 13.28 19.75
CA LYS A 73 -5.30 11.95 20.28
C LYS A 73 -3.98 11.48 19.67
N GLY A 74 -2.94 12.27 19.81
CA GLY A 74 -1.60 11.89 19.46
C GLY A 74 -1.25 10.56 20.10
N ASN A 75 -0.76 9.61 19.33
CA ASN A 75 -0.15 8.33 19.63
C ASN A 75 -0.94 7.14 19.10
N VAL A 76 -1.16 7.13 17.78
CA VAL A 76 -1.46 5.87 17.10
C VAL A 76 -0.22 4.98 17.24
N THR A 77 -0.32 3.93 18.03
CA THR A 77 0.75 2.94 18.19
C THR A 77 0.81 2.01 16.97
N TRP A 78 1.91 1.27 16.83
CA TRP A 78 2.12 0.34 15.72
C TRP A 78 0.99 -0.69 15.57
N ASP A 79 0.38 -1.11 16.68
CA ASP A 79 -0.66 -2.13 16.77
C ASP A 79 -2.08 -1.58 16.82
N HIS A 80 -2.24 -0.25 16.75
CA HIS A 80 -3.54 0.38 16.73
C HIS A 80 -4.26 0.16 15.38
N PRO A 81 -5.58 -0.11 15.36
CA PRO A 81 -6.35 -0.26 14.12
C PRO A 81 -6.23 0.95 13.18
N ASP A 82 -6.10 2.16 13.75
CA ASP A 82 -5.91 3.39 12.99
C ASP A 82 -4.49 3.59 12.46
N ASN A 83 -3.54 2.70 12.76
CA ASN A 83 -2.26 2.72 12.07
C ASN A 83 -2.48 2.41 10.58
N ARG A 84 -1.77 3.11 9.72
CA ARG A 84 -1.77 2.87 8.27
C ARG A 84 -0.58 2.00 7.89
N LEU A 85 -0.84 1.02 7.03
CA LEU A 85 0.19 0.31 6.30
C LEU A 85 0.09 0.77 4.84
N VAL A 86 1.07 1.52 4.37
CA VAL A 86 1.12 2.06 3.01
C VAL A 86 2.13 1.27 2.21
N LEU A 87 1.68 0.64 1.14
CA LEU A 87 2.49 -0.10 0.18
C LEU A 87 2.53 0.70 -1.11
N GLY A 88 3.63 1.36 -1.41
CA GLY A 88 3.71 2.31 -2.51
C GLY A 88 4.86 2.06 -3.46
N THR A 89 4.83 2.78 -4.57
CA THR A 89 5.91 2.76 -5.58
C THR A 89 6.14 4.17 -6.14
N GLY A 90 7.20 4.34 -6.91
CA GLY A 90 7.59 5.61 -7.52
C GLY A 90 7.11 5.76 -8.98
N PRO A 91 7.36 6.93 -9.60
CA PRO A 91 6.89 7.22 -10.96
C PRO A 91 7.62 6.44 -12.06
N LEU A 92 8.75 5.82 -11.77
CA LEU A 92 9.49 5.03 -12.75
C LEU A 92 9.01 3.57 -12.82
N ALA A 93 8.28 3.09 -11.80
CA ALA A 93 7.79 1.71 -11.78
C ALA A 93 6.83 1.45 -12.95
N GLY A 94 7.03 0.34 -13.65
CA GLY A 94 6.26 -0.03 -14.83
C GLY A 94 6.70 0.61 -16.15
N LEU A 95 7.63 1.58 -16.10
CA LEU A 95 8.32 2.06 -17.30
C LEU A 95 9.49 1.12 -17.68
N PRO A 96 9.97 1.14 -18.92
CA PRO A 96 11.07 0.28 -19.38
C PRO A 96 12.44 0.77 -18.84
N VAL A 97 12.53 0.90 -17.51
CA VAL A 97 13.73 1.30 -16.77
C VAL A 97 14.07 0.21 -15.76
N TRP A 98 15.29 -0.28 -15.79
CA TRP A 98 15.72 -1.37 -14.91
C TRP A 98 15.71 -0.97 -13.43
N GLY A 99 15.36 -1.92 -12.55
CA GLY A 99 15.41 -1.74 -11.10
C GLY A 99 14.29 -0.88 -10.50
N THR A 100 13.22 -0.60 -11.23
CA THR A 100 12.18 0.35 -10.80
C THR A 100 10.90 -0.30 -10.24
N GLY A 101 10.80 -1.64 -10.26
CA GLY A 101 9.61 -2.38 -9.80
C GLY A 101 9.43 -2.45 -8.28
N GLY A 102 10.26 -1.76 -7.51
CA GLY A 102 10.32 -1.90 -6.05
C GLY A 102 9.05 -1.50 -5.29
N LEU A 103 8.93 -2.10 -4.11
CA LEU A 103 7.94 -1.81 -3.08
C LEU A 103 8.55 -0.90 -2.01
N THR A 104 7.83 0.14 -1.63
CA THR A 104 8.08 0.93 -0.41
C THR A 104 6.97 0.63 0.59
N VAL A 105 7.34 0.30 1.82
CA VAL A 105 6.41 0.09 2.93
C VAL A 105 6.57 1.24 3.92
N CYS A 106 5.47 1.94 4.26
CA CYS A 106 5.46 2.99 5.28
C CYS A 106 4.37 2.68 6.32
N THR A 107 4.71 2.83 7.61
CA THR A 107 3.79 2.57 8.73
C THR A 107 4.33 3.21 10.02
N ILE A 108 3.55 3.19 11.10
CA ILE A 108 4.11 3.32 12.46
C ILE A 108 4.68 1.95 12.83
N GLY A 109 5.98 1.88 13.06
CA GLY A 109 6.68 0.63 13.29
C GLY A 109 6.74 0.20 14.76
N PRO A 110 6.81 -1.12 15.06
CA PRO A 110 6.78 -1.63 16.43
C PRO A 110 8.06 -1.38 17.24
N GLY A 111 9.17 -1.07 16.58
CA GLY A 111 10.43 -0.83 17.27
C GLY A 111 10.43 0.44 18.12
N THR A 112 9.89 1.52 17.57
CA THR A 112 9.95 2.86 18.19
C THR A 112 8.59 3.52 18.39
N ASN A 113 7.49 2.94 17.90
CA ASN A 113 6.18 3.60 17.74
C ASN A 113 6.28 4.91 16.94
N GLY A 114 7.24 5.00 16.05
CA GLY A 114 7.46 6.13 15.16
C GLY A 114 7.18 5.79 13.70
N PRO A 115 7.00 6.82 12.85
CA PRO A 115 6.88 6.63 11.41
C PRO A 115 8.15 5.99 10.86
N THR A 116 7.98 5.01 10.02
CA THR A 116 9.08 4.23 9.46
C THR A 116 8.84 3.90 7.99
N SER A 117 9.94 3.66 7.28
CA SER A 117 9.90 3.15 5.92
C SER A 117 10.93 2.05 5.71
N THR A 118 10.59 1.12 4.81
CA THR A 118 11.51 0.09 4.31
C THR A 118 11.18 -0.21 2.86
N GLN A 119 12.10 -0.84 2.15
CA GLN A 119 11.95 -1.10 0.72
C GLN A 119 12.31 -2.55 0.41
N ALA A 120 11.69 -3.07 -0.65
CA ALA A 120 12.04 -4.33 -1.30
C ALA A 120 12.04 -4.13 -2.82
N ASN A 121 12.85 -4.91 -3.53
CA ASN A 121 12.82 -4.94 -4.99
C ASN A 121 11.68 -5.86 -5.49
N GLY A 122 11.76 -6.38 -6.72
CA GLY A 122 10.79 -7.32 -7.28
C GLY A 122 9.81 -6.68 -8.25
N PHE A 123 8.63 -7.28 -8.38
CA PHE A 123 7.64 -6.90 -9.41
C PHE A 123 6.45 -6.12 -8.87
N PHE A 124 6.37 -5.93 -7.55
CA PHE A 124 5.22 -5.31 -6.87
C PHE A 124 4.81 -3.98 -7.51
N GLY A 125 5.77 -3.05 -7.62
CA GLY A 125 5.49 -1.72 -8.13
C GLY A 125 5.02 -1.73 -9.59
N THR A 126 5.63 -2.56 -10.42
CA THR A 126 5.27 -2.72 -11.82
C THR A 126 3.85 -3.27 -11.96
N ASN A 127 3.54 -4.37 -11.26
CA ASN A 127 2.22 -5.01 -11.33
C ASN A 127 1.14 -4.08 -10.81
N LEU A 128 1.40 -3.37 -9.69
CA LEU A 128 0.47 -2.40 -9.12
C LEU A 128 0.16 -1.26 -10.10
N LYS A 129 1.18 -0.72 -10.78
CA LYS A 129 1.01 0.32 -11.81
C LYS A 129 0.12 -0.14 -12.95
N TYR A 130 0.35 -1.35 -13.44
CA TYR A 130 -0.46 -1.91 -14.52
C TYR A 130 -1.89 -2.27 -14.08
N CYS A 131 -2.15 -2.43 -12.77
CA CYS A 131 -3.51 -2.45 -12.23
C CYS A 131 -4.14 -1.05 -12.07
N GLY A 132 -3.37 0.02 -12.33
CA GLY A 132 -3.88 1.40 -12.28
C GLY A 132 -3.76 2.08 -10.93
N TYR A 133 -2.85 1.61 -10.06
CA TYR A 133 -2.63 2.19 -8.72
C TYR A 133 -1.17 2.57 -8.49
N ASP A 134 -0.95 3.67 -7.74
CA ASP A 134 0.36 4.15 -7.34
C ASP A 134 0.75 3.70 -5.94
N ALA A 135 -0.23 3.40 -5.11
CA ALA A 135 -0.05 2.85 -3.77
C ALA A 135 -1.33 2.17 -3.27
N ILE A 136 -1.16 1.30 -2.26
CA ILE A 136 -2.22 0.70 -1.46
C ILE A 136 -2.15 1.27 -0.06
N ILE A 137 -3.26 1.80 0.46
CA ILE A 137 -3.38 2.33 1.82
C ILE A 137 -4.29 1.40 2.61
N ILE A 138 -3.71 0.66 3.54
CA ILE A 138 -4.41 -0.35 4.34
C ILE A 138 -4.68 0.20 5.72
N GLN A 139 -5.96 0.21 6.12
CA GLN A 139 -6.44 0.66 7.41
C GLN A 139 -7.33 -0.39 8.09
N GLY A 140 -7.57 -0.18 9.39
CA GLY A 140 -8.38 -1.11 10.18
C GLY A 140 -7.65 -2.41 10.49
N GLN A 141 -8.41 -3.39 10.96
CA GLN A 141 -7.98 -4.74 11.29
C GLN A 141 -9.08 -5.72 10.87
N SER A 142 -8.72 -6.77 10.18
CA SER A 142 -9.67 -7.82 9.81
C SER A 142 -10.08 -8.67 11.02
N LYS A 143 -11.32 -9.16 11.03
CA LYS A 143 -11.79 -10.14 12.02
C LYS A 143 -11.12 -11.49 11.82
N ASP A 144 -10.98 -11.91 10.57
CA ASP A 144 -10.36 -13.16 10.17
C ASP A 144 -9.07 -12.89 9.40
N TRP A 145 -8.21 -13.90 9.27
CA TRP A 145 -7.02 -13.80 8.43
C TRP A 145 -7.40 -13.74 6.95
N VAL A 146 -6.88 -12.72 6.28
CA VAL A 146 -7.16 -12.47 4.85
C VAL A 146 -5.87 -12.25 4.07
N TYR A 147 -5.95 -12.43 2.76
CA TYR A 147 -4.98 -11.85 1.84
C TYR A 147 -5.68 -10.92 0.85
N LEU A 148 -4.98 -9.90 0.40
CA LEU A 148 -5.47 -8.96 -0.61
C LEU A 148 -5.08 -9.48 -1.99
N TYR A 149 -6.08 -9.73 -2.83
CA TYR A 149 -5.89 -10.10 -4.23
C TYR A 149 -6.27 -8.94 -5.14
N ILE A 150 -5.39 -8.62 -6.10
CA ILE A 150 -5.59 -7.52 -7.05
C ILE A 150 -5.34 -8.05 -8.47
N ASN A 151 -6.32 -7.85 -9.35
CA ASN A 151 -6.24 -8.16 -10.77
C ASN A 151 -7.01 -7.08 -11.53
N ASP A 152 -6.32 -6.05 -12.01
CA ASP A 152 -6.92 -4.84 -12.59
C ASP A 152 -7.97 -4.21 -11.66
N ASP A 153 -9.24 -4.22 -12.05
CA ASP A 153 -10.36 -3.66 -11.29
C ASP A 153 -10.96 -4.64 -10.27
N VAL A 154 -10.54 -5.91 -10.31
CA VAL A 154 -10.93 -6.92 -9.32
C VAL A 154 -10.02 -6.81 -8.11
N VAL A 155 -10.56 -6.32 -7.00
CA VAL A 155 -9.84 -6.17 -5.73
C VAL A 155 -10.64 -6.85 -4.63
N GLU A 156 -10.07 -7.89 -4.03
CA GLU A 156 -10.77 -8.78 -3.10
C GLU A 156 -9.95 -9.07 -1.85
N LEU A 157 -10.65 -9.17 -0.72
CA LEU A 157 -10.11 -9.75 0.52
C LEU A 157 -10.53 -11.21 0.60
N ARG A 158 -9.60 -12.10 0.31
CA ARG A 158 -9.80 -13.56 0.29
C ARG A 158 -9.39 -14.20 1.61
N ASP A 159 -9.93 -15.38 1.92
CA ASP A 159 -9.58 -16.15 3.12
C ASP A 159 -8.11 -16.59 3.07
N ALA A 160 -7.37 -16.30 4.13
CA ALA A 160 -5.97 -16.69 4.26
C ALA A 160 -5.75 -17.84 5.27
N LYS A 161 -6.81 -18.47 5.80
CA LYS A 161 -6.66 -19.60 6.73
C LYS A 161 -5.77 -20.72 6.19
N PRO A 162 -5.86 -21.12 4.90
CA PRO A 162 -4.99 -22.14 4.34
C PRO A 162 -3.51 -21.74 4.25
N LEU A 163 -3.20 -20.47 4.40
CA LEU A 163 -1.85 -19.92 4.32
C LEU A 163 -1.20 -19.73 5.69
N LEU A 164 -1.93 -19.92 6.79
CA LEU A 164 -1.39 -19.73 8.14
C LEU A 164 -0.36 -20.79 8.48
N GLY A 165 0.70 -20.36 9.16
CA GLY A 165 1.83 -21.20 9.51
C GLY A 165 2.84 -21.42 8.37
N LEU A 166 2.46 -21.14 7.13
CA LEU A 166 3.36 -21.24 5.99
C LEU A 166 4.40 -20.11 6.02
N ASP A 167 5.62 -20.43 5.61
CA ASP A 167 6.62 -19.40 5.37
C ASP A 167 6.28 -18.56 4.11
N THR A 168 7.12 -17.59 3.79
CA THR A 168 6.85 -16.67 2.68
C THR A 168 7.03 -17.34 1.31
N TRP A 169 7.89 -18.33 1.18
CA TRP A 169 8.07 -19.10 -0.05
C TRP A 169 6.90 -20.06 -0.28
N GLU A 170 6.50 -20.79 0.76
CA GLU A 170 5.34 -21.68 0.72
C GLU A 170 4.05 -20.92 0.42
N THR A 171 3.89 -19.74 1.05
CA THR A 171 2.75 -18.82 0.79
C THR A 171 2.71 -18.41 -0.67
N GLN A 172 3.83 -17.95 -1.23
CA GLN A 172 3.93 -17.54 -2.63
C GLN A 172 3.64 -18.72 -3.57
N ASN A 173 4.25 -19.89 -3.34
CA ASN A 173 4.04 -21.08 -4.16
C ASN A 173 2.59 -21.57 -4.11
N THR A 174 1.93 -21.44 -2.96
CA THR A 174 0.52 -21.81 -2.81
C THR A 174 -0.37 -20.88 -3.64
N LEU A 175 -0.13 -19.56 -3.59
CA LEU A 175 -0.88 -18.60 -4.39
C LEU A 175 -0.59 -18.74 -5.90
N TYR A 176 0.62 -19.13 -6.29
CA TYR A 176 0.92 -19.46 -7.69
C TYR A 176 0.12 -20.65 -8.18
N ARG A 177 0.01 -21.71 -7.36
CA ARG A 177 -0.80 -22.90 -7.70
C ARG A 177 -2.30 -22.56 -7.75
N GLU A 178 -2.80 -21.75 -6.81
CA GLU A 178 -4.20 -21.32 -6.76
C GLU A 178 -4.61 -20.51 -8.00
N THR A 179 -3.73 -19.63 -8.44
CA THR A 179 -4.02 -18.71 -9.56
C THR A 179 -3.64 -19.26 -10.93
N GLY A 180 -2.78 -20.27 -11.00
CA GLY A 180 -2.18 -20.75 -12.24
C GLY A 180 -1.14 -19.79 -12.84
N LEU A 181 -0.75 -18.73 -12.10
CA LEU A 181 0.21 -17.72 -12.53
C LEU A 181 1.55 -17.91 -11.80
N ALA A 182 2.63 -17.43 -12.38
CA ALA A 182 3.96 -17.54 -11.78
C ALA A 182 4.91 -16.41 -12.21
N GLY A 183 5.99 -16.24 -11.47
CA GLY A 183 7.04 -15.28 -11.78
C GLY A 183 6.48 -13.84 -11.79
N HIS A 184 6.89 -13.08 -12.79
CA HIS A 184 6.48 -11.69 -12.96
C HIS A 184 4.98 -11.48 -13.25
N GLN A 185 4.23 -12.56 -13.53
CA GLN A 185 2.79 -12.47 -13.77
C GLN A 185 2.00 -12.26 -12.46
N LEU A 186 2.53 -12.71 -11.31
CA LEU A 186 1.92 -12.54 -9.99
C LEU A 186 2.99 -12.15 -8.97
N SER A 187 2.96 -10.90 -8.53
CA SER A 187 3.76 -10.45 -7.39
C SER A 187 3.08 -10.81 -6.08
N VAL A 188 3.79 -11.47 -5.18
CA VAL A 188 3.26 -11.85 -3.86
C VAL A 188 4.21 -11.36 -2.79
N TYR A 189 3.70 -10.54 -1.87
CA TYR A 189 4.38 -10.13 -0.65
C TYR A 189 3.60 -10.60 0.56
N SER A 190 4.26 -11.29 1.48
CA SER A 190 3.62 -11.95 2.61
C SER A 190 4.44 -11.86 3.88
N ILE A 191 3.83 -12.26 4.98
CA ILE A 191 4.49 -12.51 6.26
C ILE A 191 4.53 -14.01 6.52
N GLY A 192 5.61 -14.46 7.16
CA GLY A 192 5.73 -15.81 7.72
C GLY A 192 5.22 -15.87 9.16
N PRO A 193 5.47 -17.01 9.85
CA PRO A 193 5.07 -17.22 11.25
C PRO A 193 5.53 -16.12 12.21
N ALA A 194 6.69 -15.50 11.98
CA ALA A 194 7.16 -14.38 12.79
C ALA A 194 6.18 -13.18 12.76
N GLY A 195 5.65 -12.84 11.58
CA GLY A 195 4.66 -11.77 11.44
C GLY A 195 3.31 -12.16 12.06
N GLU A 196 2.87 -13.39 11.87
CA GLU A 196 1.63 -13.92 12.47
C GLU A 196 1.68 -13.87 14.01
N ASN A 197 2.84 -14.16 14.59
CA ASN A 197 3.09 -14.12 16.03
C ASN A 197 3.53 -12.73 16.54
N LEU A 198 3.42 -11.69 15.72
CA LEU A 198 3.68 -10.29 16.08
C LEU A 198 5.11 -10.03 16.57
N VAL A 199 6.08 -10.78 16.08
CA VAL A 199 7.49 -10.56 16.37
C VAL A 199 7.89 -9.17 15.89
N ARG A 200 8.36 -8.30 16.78
CA ARG A 200 8.55 -6.86 16.52
C ARG A 200 9.59 -6.51 15.44
N PHE A 201 10.37 -7.46 14.99
CA PHE A 201 11.29 -7.33 13.87
C PHE A 201 10.91 -8.19 12.66
N ALA A 202 9.67 -8.72 12.62
CA ALA A 202 9.18 -9.48 11.49
C ALA A 202 9.21 -8.67 10.19
N ALA A 203 9.66 -9.29 9.12
CA ALA A 203 9.75 -8.70 7.79
C ALA A 203 8.51 -9.00 6.94
N ILE A 204 8.36 -8.24 5.87
CA ILE A 204 7.50 -8.58 4.73
C ILE A 204 8.42 -9.04 3.60
N GLN A 205 8.17 -10.20 3.03
CA GLN A 205 9.02 -10.78 2.00
C GLN A 205 8.18 -11.29 0.82
N GLY A 206 8.72 -11.21 -0.37
CA GLY A 206 8.03 -11.69 -1.57
C GLY A 206 8.94 -11.75 -2.79
N ASP A 207 8.35 -12.04 -3.92
CA ASP A 207 8.97 -12.05 -5.24
C ASP A 207 10.37 -12.72 -5.23
N PHE A 208 10.43 -13.99 -4.76
CA PHE A 208 11.66 -14.80 -4.68
C PHE A 208 12.74 -14.28 -3.72
N GLY A 209 12.33 -13.77 -2.55
CA GLY A 209 13.25 -13.44 -1.48
C GLY A 209 13.63 -11.96 -1.39
N HIS A 210 12.94 -11.08 -2.09
CA HIS A 210 13.04 -9.64 -1.85
C HIS A 210 12.38 -9.27 -0.52
N VAL A 211 13.09 -8.54 0.35
CA VAL A 211 12.70 -8.36 1.74
C VAL A 211 12.59 -6.89 2.13
N ALA A 212 11.42 -6.49 2.58
CA ALA A 212 11.19 -5.26 3.33
C ALA A 212 11.36 -5.55 4.83
N SER A 213 12.62 -5.49 5.31
CA SER A 213 13.01 -6.07 6.60
C SER A 213 13.11 -5.08 7.75
N LYS A 214 13.23 -3.77 7.48
CA LYS A 214 13.47 -2.80 8.54
C LYS A 214 12.21 -2.48 9.33
N ASN A 215 12.41 -2.19 10.62
CA ASN A 215 11.40 -1.61 11.53
C ASN A 215 10.18 -2.48 11.83
N GLY A 216 10.22 -3.79 11.53
CA GLY A 216 9.20 -4.74 11.95
C GLY A 216 7.84 -4.57 11.26
N CYS A 217 7.81 -4.07 10.04
CA CYS A 217 6.54 -3.85 9.31
C CYS A 217 5.71 -5.13 9.11
N GLY A 218 6.34 -6.32 9.16
CA GLY A 218 5.65 -7.60 9.14
C GLY A 218 4.75 -7.83 10.36
N ALA A 219 5.14 -7.34 11.55
CA ALA A 219 4.27 -7.41 12.73
C ALA A 219 3.04 -6.50 12.58
N VAL A 220 3.16 -5.33 11.94
CA VAL A 220 2.01 -4.46 11.63
C VAL A 220 1.04 -5.17 10.69
N MET A 221 1.56 -5.83 9.66
CA MET A 221 0.76 -6.63 8.73
C MET A 221 0.05 -7.78 9.46
N GLY A 222 0.77 -8.49 10.36
CA GLY A 222 0.21 -9.54 11.22
C GLY A 222 -0.88 -9.03 12.17
N LYS A 223 -0.66 -7.87 12.82
CA LYS A 223 -1.67 -7.25 13.69
C LYS A 223 -2.95 -6.92 12.94
N LYS A 224 -2.85 -6.54 11.68
CA LYS A 224 -4.00 -6.29 10.80
C LYS A 224 -4.67 -7.58 10.31
N ARG A 225 -4.12 -8.75 10.62
CA ARG A 225 -4.51 -10.08 10.10
C ARG A 225 -4.50 -10.14 8.57
N LEU A 226 -3.51 -9.48 7.97
CA LEU A 226 -3.25 -9.52 6.54
C LEU A 226 -2.04 -10.42 6.28
N LYS A 227 -2.27 -11.61 5.75
CA LYS A 227 -1.24 -12.62 5.51
C LYS A 227 -0.37 -12.29 4.29
N ALA A 228 -1.02 -11.84 3.20
CA ALA A 228 -0.35 -11.56 1.95
C ALA A 228 -1.06 -10.46 1.14
N VAL A 229 -0.31 -9.89 0.20
CA VAL A 229 -0.81 -9.07 -0.91
C VAL A 229 -0.32 -9.72 -2.20
N ALA A 230 -1.25 -10.13 -3.04
CA ALA A 230 -1.01 -10.79 -4.32
C ALA A 230 -1.54 -9.91 -5.47
N ILE A 231 -0.65 -9.50 -6.37
CA ILE A 231 -0.98 -8.56 -7.45
C ILE A 231 -0.66 -9.21 -8.79
N VAL A 232 -1.69 -9.51 -9.56
CA VAL A 232 -1.55 -9.95 -10.94
C VAL A 232 -0.99 -8.80 -11.78
N LYS A 233 -0.15 -9.10 -12.75
CA LYS A 233 0.32 -8.10 -13.70
C LYS A 233 -0.88 -7.60 -14.52
N GLY A 234 -1.28 -6.37 -14.27
CA GLY A 234 -2.44 -5.75 -14.90
C GLY A 234 -2.22 -5.41 -16.36
N THR A 235 -3.28 -4.90 -16.97
CA THR A 235 -3.34 -4.60 -18.42
C THR A 235 -3.37 -3.11 -18.74
N LYS A 236 -3.47 -2.24 -17.72
CA LYS A 236 -3.61 -0.79 -17.93
C LYS A 236 -2.32 -0.15 -18.42
N ALA A 237 -2.43 0.66 -19.46
CA ALA A 237 -1.29 1.38 -20.01
C ALA A 237 -0.78 2.47 -19.05
N LEU A 238 0.53 2.50 -18.86
CA LEU A 238 1.23 3.56 -18.14
C LEU A 238 1.85 4.53 -19.15
N ARG A 239 1.51 5.82 -19.02
CA ARG A 239 2.03 6.87 -19.89
C ARG A 239 3.36 7.40 -19.35
N ALA A 240 4.42 7.39 -20.14
CA ALA A 240 5.62 8.17 -19.88
C ALA A 240 5.37 9.67 -20.09
N ALA A 241 6.19 10.53 -19.49
CA ALA A 241 6.11 11.97 -19.74
C ALA A 241 6.54 12.32 -21.17
N ASP A 242 7.61 11.67 -21.63
CA ASP A 242 8.12 11.71 -23.00
C ASP A 242 8.44 10.26 -23.43
N SER A 243 8.03 9.88 -24.60
CA SER A 243 8.24 8.53 -25.14
C SER A 243 9.46 8.43 -26.07
N ARG A 244 10.19 9.52 -26.23
CA ARG A 244 11.43 9.60 -27.04
C ARG A 244 12.64 9.16 -26.26
#